data_b9d92cb07a301e3b6abd655e8c0c4c4d
#
_entry.id   b9d92cb07a301e3b6abd655e8c0c4c4d
#
_cell.length_a   1.000
_cell.length_b   1.000
_cell.length_c   1.000
_cell.angle_alpha   90.00
_cell.angle_beta   90.00
_cell.angle_gamma   90.00
#
_symmetry.space_group_name_H-M   'P 1'
#
loop_
_entity.id
_entity.type
_entity.pdbx_description
1 polymer ?
#
loop_
_entity_poly.entity_id
_entity_poly.type
_entity_poly.pdbx_seq_one_letter_code
_entity_poly.pdbx_strand_id
1 'polypeptide(L)'
;MKTGLKTFFSALALLAFLAVQGADRIGTVDLEKVFREYHKSRAVEDFINRRADSVRLYMKQMNEQLKKLKNDMFRLGTDASNPALNAADLAKARQLAADAEQKVKAKTAEIQLYSTQVAKEIREIENKKRQEIMADINAEVRRRAAVRGFNFIIDRSGKTLNGQPALIISPDDRDITAEVIRELNCTASKKTQEKKQ
;
A
#
# COMPACT_ATOMS: atom_id res chain seq x y z
N MET A 1 -7.28 49.67 -59.21
CA MET A 1 -6.35 49.37 -58.15
C MET A 1 -7.07 49.14 -56.76
N LYS A 2 -8.19 48.44 -56.69
CA LYS A 2 -8.95 48.20 -55.41
C LYS A 2 -9.06 46.73 -55.03
N THR A 3 -8.54 45.79 -55.80
CA THR A 3 -8.66 44.34 -55.56
C THR A 3 -7.45 43.76 -54.79
N GLY A 4 -6.30 44.37 -54.80
CA GLY A 4 -5.10 43.87 -54.12
C GLY A 4 -5.07 44.05 -52.60
N LEU A 5 -5.84 45.00 -52.07
CA LEU A 5 -5.83 45.32 -50.63
C LEU A 5 -6.68 44.31 -49.82
N LYS A 6 -7.75 43.73 -50.40
CA LYS A 6 -8.61 42.74 -49.70
C LYS A 6 -7.97 41.36 -49.60
N THR A 7 -7.14 40.97 -50.57
CA THR A 7 -6.42 39.69 -50.54
C THR A 7 -5.24 39.70 -49.56
N PHE A 8 -4.64 40.87 -49.34
CA PHE A 8 -3.53 41.02 -48.38
C PHE A 8 -4.01 40.90 -46.89
N PHE A 9 -5.21 41.46 -46.61
CA PHE A 9 -5.82 41.32 -45.26
C PHE A 9 -6.26 39.91 -44.94
N SER A 10 -6.75 39.15 -45.95
CA SER A 10 -7.17 37.77 -45.77
C SER A 10 -5.99 36.84 -45.54
N ALA A 11 -4.85 37.04 -46.17
CA ALA A 11 -3.64 36.25 -45.98
C ALA A 11 -2.98 36.52 -44.61
N LEU A 12 -3.04 37.77 -44.12
CA LEU A 12 -2.48 38.15 -42.83
C LEU A 12 -3.33 37.57 -41.66
N ALA A 13 -4.66 37.47 -41.81
CA ALA A 13 -5.55 36.83 -40.83
C ALA A 13 -5.33 35.30 -40.76
N LEU A 14 -5.01 34.66 -41.90
CA LEU A 14 -4.73 33.22 -41.94
C LEU A 14 -3.38 32.86 -41.28
N LEU A 15 -2.35 33.73 -41.41
CA LEU A 15 -1.05 33.56 -40.76
C LEU A 15 -1.15 33.75 -39.23
N ALA A 16 -2.01 34.63 -38.75
CA ALA A 16 -2.24 34.82 -37.31
C ALA A 16 -2.91 33.59 -36.64
N PHE A 17 -3.67 32.80 -37.40
CA PHE A 17 -4.30 31.58 -36.88
C PHE A 17 -3.33 30.40 -36.74
N LEU A 18 -2.20 30.40 -37.46
CA LEU A 18 -1.15 29.36 -37.38
C LEU A 18 -0.18 29.56 -36.22
N ALA A 19 -0.16 30.74 -35.59
CA ALA A 19 0.76 31.05 -34.48
C ALA A 19 0.24 30.66 -33.10
N VAL A 20 -0.96 30.08 -32.98
CA VAL A 20 -1.46 29.49 -31.73
C VAL A 20 -1.09 28.00 -31.68
N GLN A 21 0.18 27.69 -31.94
CA GLN A 21 0.72 26.38 -31.57
C GLN A 21 1.06 26.42 -30.08
N GLY A 22 0.22 25.79 -29.35
CA GLY A 22 0.10 25.55 -27.96
C GLY A 22 1.34 25.73 -27.10
N ALA A 23 1.37 26.80 -26.32
CA ALA A 23 2.22 26.82 -25.15
C ALA A 23 1.88 25.55 -24.32
N ASP A 24 2.91 24.80 -23.95
CA ASP A 24 2.74 23.61 -23.10
C ASP A 24 1.94 23.95 -21.84
N ARG A 25 0.76 23.38 -21.74
CA ARG A 25 -0.12 23.59 -20.58
C ARG A 25 0.23 22.56 -19.51
N ILE A 26 0.93 23.01 -18.49
CA ILE A 26 1.37 22.19 -17.38
C ILE A 26 0.36 22.33 -16.25
N GLY A 27 -0.18 21.20 -15.78
CA GLY A 27 -0.95 21.08 -14.55
C GLY A 27 -0.19 20.38 -13.45
N THR A 28 -0.74 20.38 -12.25
CA THR A 28 -0.14 19.72 -11.10
C THR A 28 -1.15 18.82 -10.39
N VAL A 29 -0.65 17.81 -9.68
CA VAL A 29 -1.44 16.92 -8.83
C VAL A 29 -0.61 16.55 -7.59
N ASP A 30 -1.24 16.42 -6.45
CA ASP A 30 -0.66 15.85 -5.24
C ASP A 30 -1.07 14.38 -5.15
N LEU A 31 -0.21 13.49 -5.69
CA LEU A 31 -0.50 12.05 -5.71
C LEU A 31 -0.55 11.43 -4.32
N GLU A 32 0.23 11.93 -3.36
CA GLU A 32 0.19 11.47 -1.97
C GLU A 32 -1.17 11.77 -1.33
N LYS A 33 -1.69 13.01 -1.53
CA LYS A 33 -3.01 13.40 -1.04
C LYS A 33 -4.12 12.61 -1.71
N VAL A 34 -4.06 12.45 -3.06
CA VAL A 34 -5.03 11.63 -3.81
C VAL A 34 -5.05 10.20 -3.27
N PHE A 35 -3.89 9.58 -3.12
CA PHE A 35 -3.78 8.21 -2.59
C PHE A 35 -4.38 8.08 -1.19
N ARG A 36 -4.04 9.00 -0.29
CA ARG A 36 -4.53 8.99 1.09
C ARG A 36 -6.05 9.18 1.20
N GLU A 37 -6.63 10.03 0.33
CA GLU A 37 -8.06 10.37 0.38
C GLU A 37 -8.94 9.47 -0.49
N TYR A 38 -8.35 8.60 -1.30
CA TYR A 38 -9.09 7.65 -2.11
C TYR A 38 -9.71 6.54 -1.26
N HIS A 39 -11.03 6.30 -1.40
CA HIS A 39 -11.75 5.32 -0.58
C HIS A 39 -11.17 3.90 -0.65
N LYS A 40 -10.61 3.47 -1.80
CA LYS A 40 -9.97 2.15 -1.93
C LYS A 40 -8.70 2.05 -1.10
N SER A 41 -7.91 3.12 -0.97
CA SER A 41 -6.72 3.13 -0.11
C SER A 41 -7.09 2.91 1.34
N ARG A 42 -8.13 3.61 1.82
CA ARG A 42 -8.64 3.43 3.19
C ARG A 42 -9.16 2.02 3.43
N ALA A 43 -9.90 1.46 2.45
CA ALA A 43 -10.40 0.08 2.57
C ALA A 43 -9.26 -0.95 2.63
N VAL A 44 -8.17 -0.74 1.90
CA VAL A 44 -6.97 -1.60 1.97
C VAL A 44 -6.27 -1.45 3.32
N GLU A 45 -6.10 -0.23 3.81
CA GLU A 45 -5.53 0.04 5.14
C GLU A 45 -6.32 -0.66 6.24
N ASP A 46 -7.64 -0.53 6.24
CA ASP A 46 -8.53 -1.22 7.19
C ASP A 46 -8.40 -2.75 7.09
N PHE A 47 -8.28 -3.28 5.88
CA PHE A 47 -8.07 -4.73 5.67
C PHE A 47 -6.73 -5.19 6.26
N ILE A 48 -5.64 -4.47 6.00
CA ILE A 48 -4.31 -4.79 6.52
C ILE A 48 -4.29 -4.69 8.05
N ASN A 49 -4.90 -3.67 8.63
CA ASN A 49 -4.99 -3.49 10.07
C ASN A 49 -5.74 -4.67 10.74
N ARG A 50 -6.91 -5.07 10.19
CA ARG A 50 -7.63 -6.25 10.69
C ARG A 50 -6.81 -7.54 10.55
N ARG A 51 -6.08 -7.71 9.47
CA ARG A 51 -5.19 -8.87 9.26
C ARG A 51 -4.06 -8.87 10.30
N ALA A 52 -3.42 -7.72 10.52
CA ALA A 52 -2.37 -7.56 11.53
C ALA A 52 -2.86 -7.87 12.95
N ASP A 53 -4.08 -7.44 13.32
CA ASP A 53 -4.68 -7.76 14.62
C ASP A 53 -4.96 -9.26 14.79
N SER A 54 -5.47 -9.90 13.74
CA SER A 54 -5.69 -11.35 13.74
C SER A 54 -4.37 -12.13 13.90
N VAL A 55 -3.33 -11.69 13.21
CA VAL A 55 -1.97 -12.26 13.32
C VAL A 55 -1.42 -12.06 14.73
N ARG A 56 -1.56 -10.87 15.30
CA ARG A 56 -1.11 -10.56 16.66
C ARG A 56 -1.77 -11.48 17.70
N LEU A 57 -3.07 -11.69 17.58
CA LEU A 57 -3.82 -12.59 18.47
C LEU A 57 -3.33 -14.04 18.35
N TYR A 58 -3.17 -14.53 17.12
CA TYR A 58 -2.68 -15.88 16.87
C TYR A 58 -1.24 -16.08 17.38
N MET A 59 -0.35 -15.13 17.11
CA MET A 59 1.02 -15.15 17.64
C MET A 59 1.07 -15.16 19.16
N LYS A 60 0.17 -14.43 19.83
CA LYS A 60 0.03 -14.46 21.29
C LYS A 60 -0.31 -15.88 21.77
N GLN A 61 -1.30 -16.54 21.14
CA GLN A 61 -1.67 -17.92 21.47
C GLN A 61 -0.52 -18.91 21.28
N MET A 62 0.21 -18.79 20.15
CA MET A 62 1.37 -19.65 19.88
C MET A 62 2.48 -19.45 20.94
N ASN A 63 2.74 -18.22 21.35
CA ASN A 63 3.74 -17.91 22.37
C ASN A 63 3.30 -18.41 23.76
N GLU A 64 2.02 -18.37 24.10
CA GLU A 64 1.49 -18.96 25.32
C GLU A 64 1.65 -20.49 25.34
N GLN A 65 1.41 -21.16 24.20
CA GLN A 65 1.68 -22.59 24.04
C GLN A 65 3.17 -22.90 24.18
N LEU A 66 4.04 -22.11 23.56
CA LEU A 66 5.50 -22.26 23.71
C LEU A 66 5.94 -22.10 25.16
N LYS A 67 5.36 -21.13 25.88
CA LYS A 67 5.64 -20.93 27.31
C LYS A 67 5.27 -22.17 28.15
N LYS A 68 4.11 -22.78 27.88
CA LYS A 68 3.70 -24.02 28.55
C LYS A 68 4.68 -25.15 28.26
N LEU A 69 5.06 -25.34 26.99
CA LEU A 69 6.02 -26.36 26.58
C LEU A 69 7.39 -26.18 27.23
N LYS A 70 7.87 -24.92 27.35
CA LYS A 70 9.13 -24.62 28.06
C LYS A 70 9.05 -24.95 29.56
N ASN A 71 7.93 -24.66 30.20
CA ASN A 71 7.73 -25.01 31.60
C ASN A 71 7.72 -26.54 31.81
N ASP A 72 7.02 -27.28 30.92
CA ASP A 72 7.01 -28.74 30.97
C ASP A 72 8.40 -29.32 30.71
N MET A 73 9.14 -28.79 29.74
CA MET A 73 10.54 -29.19 29.47
C MET A 73 11.45 -28.96 30.70
N PHE A 74 11.29 -27.82 31.38
CA PHE A 74 12.07 -27.52 32.59
C PHE A 74 11.74 -28.52 33.70
N ARG A 75 10.48 -28.80 33.97
CA ARG A 75 10.03 -29.77 34.98
C ARG A 75 10.56 -31.17 34.67
N LEU A 76 10.35 -31.67 33.45
CA LEU A 76 10.84 -32.99 33.04
C LEU A 76 12.37 -33.10 33.06
N GLY A 77 13.09 -32.02 32.75
CA GLY A 77 14.55 -31.96 32.88
C GLY A 77 15.03 -32.08 34.33
N THR A 78 14.28 -31.48 35.27
CA THR A 78 14.55 -31.64 36.71
C THR A 78 14.31 -33.09 37.16
N ASP A 79 13.19 -33.70 36.71
CA ASP A 79 12.87 -35.12 37.02
C ASP A 79 13.95 -36.07 36.46
N ALA A 80 14.45 -35.81 35.23
CA ALA A 80 15.52 -36.58 34.57
C ALA A 80 16.88 -36.49 35.27
N SER A 81 17.06 -35.52 36.17
CA SER A 81 18.28 -35.28 36.96
C SER A 81 18.11 -35.74 38.41
N ASN A 82 17.00 -36.38 38.80
CA ASN A 82 16.73 -36.79 40.17
C ASN A 82 17.58 -38.02 40.55
N PRO A 83 18.50 -37.89 41.48
CA PRO A 83 19.38 -39.01 41.90
C PRO A 83 18.65 -40.11 42.70
N ALA A 84 17.41 -39.88 43.15
CA ALA A 84 16.63 -40.83 43.90
C ALA A 84 15.90 -41.89 43.01
N LEU A 85 15.92 -41.70 41.68
CA LEU A 85 15.27 -42.62 40.75
C LEU A 85 16.13 -43.87 40.51
N ASN A 86 15.49 -45.04 40.39
CA ASN A 86 16.16 -46.24 39.91
C ASN A 86 16.51 -46.12 38.43
N ALA A 87 17.35 -47.02 37.91
CA ALA A 87 17.86 -46.94 36.52
C ALA A 87 16.77 -46.95 35.46
N ALA A 88 15.70 -47.69 35.63
CA ALA A 88 14.60 -47.80 34.67
C ALA A 88 13.76 -46.49 34.66
N ASP A 89 13.43 -45.94 35.82
CA ASP A 89 12.66 -44.70 35.92
C ASP A 89 13.50 -43.51 35.45
N LEU A 90 14.82 -43.50 35.72
CA LEU A 90 15.71 -42.50 35.20
C LEU A 90 15.82 -42.49 33.67
N ALA A 91 15.85 -43.69 33.05
CA ALA A 91 15.85 -43.79 31.58
C ALA A 91 14.56 -43.27 30.99
N LYS A 92 13.40 -43.57 31.57
CA LYS A 92 12.10 -43.05 31.19
C LYS A 92 12.03 -41.50 31.34
N ALA A 93 12.48 -40.98 32.44
CA ALA A 93 12.49 -39.54 32.71
C ALA A 93 13.36 -38.80 31.66
N ARG A 94 14.52 -39.32 31.32
CA ARG A 94 15.42 -38.76 30.27
C ARG A 94 14.76 -38.78 28.89
N GLN A 95 14.02 -39.84 28.55
CA GLN A 95 13.27 -39.92 27.30
C GLN A 95 12.20 -38.83 27.24
N LEU A 96 11.41 -38.66 28.31
CA LEU A 96 10.38 -37.62 28.40
C LEU A 96 10.98 -36.21 28.30
N ALA A 97 12.11 -35.97 28.92
CA ALA A 97 12.81 -34.68 28.83
C ALA A 97 13.30 -34.41 27.38
N ALA A 98 13.85 -35.42 26.71
CA ALA A 98 14.27 -35.29 25.30
C ALA A 98 13.07 -35.00 24.36
N ASP A 99 11.93 -35.69 24.57
CA ASP A 99 10.71 -35.45 23.81
C ASP A 99 10.14 -34.04 24.04
N ALA A 100 10.21 -33.53 25.26
CA ALA A 100 9.81 -32.18 25.60
C ALA A 100 10.71 -31.12 24.92
N GLU A 101 12.02 -31.35 24.88
CA GLU A 101 12.97 -30.49 24.16
C GLU A 101 12.65 -30.44 22.67
N GLN A 102 12.35 -31.59 22.05
CA GLN A 102 11.94 -31.63 20.63
C GLN A 102 10.66 -30.85 20.36
N LYS A 103 9.66 -30.95 21.27
CA LYS A 103 8.40 -30.17 21.17
C LYS A 103 8.65 -28.66 21.25
N VAL A 104 9.54 -28.21 22.12
CA VAL A 104 9.92 -26.78 22.22
C VAL A 104 10.62 -26.32 20.94
N LYS A 105 11.58 -27.11 20.41
CA LYS A 105 12.26 -26.80 19.14
C LYS A 105 11.26 -26.72 17.97
N ALA A 106 10.39 -27.71 17.84
CA ALA A 106 9.36 -27.74 16.80
C ALA A 106 8.42 -26.54 16.87
N LYS A 107 7.92 -26.19 18.08
CA LYS A 107 7.04 -25.03 18.26
C LYS A 107 7.74 -23.71 17.97
N THR A 108 9.00 -23.59 18.34
CA THR A 108 9.82 -22.41 18.02
C THR A 108 9.99 -22.23 16.50
N ALA A 109 10.29 -23.32 15.79
CA ALA A 109 10.40 -23.31 14.33
C ALA A 109 9.07 -22.97 13.65
N GLU A 110 7.95 -23.52 14.16
CA GLU A 110 6.59 -23.21 13.67
C GLU A 110 6.27 -21.71 13.80
N ILE A 111 6.56 -21.09 14.94
CA ILE A 111 6.36 -19.67 15.18
C ILE A 111 7.18 -18.83 14.20
N GLN A 112 8.46 -19.19 14.02
CA GLN A 112 9.34 -18.48 13.10
C GLN A 112 8.86 -18.58 11.65
N LEU A 113 8.49 -19.76 11.21
CA LEU A 113 7.97 -20.00 9.86
C LEU A 113 6.68 -19.19 9.62
N TYR A 114 5.72 -19.28 10.54
CA TYR A 114 4.47 -18.53 10.46
C TYR A 114 4.72 -17.02 10.37
N SER A 115 5.57 -16.48 11.25
CA SER A 115 5.91 -15.05 11.25
C SER A 115 6.48 -14.59 9.89
N THR A 116 7.40 -15.38 9.33
CA THR A 116 8.03 -15.08 8.03
C THR A 116 7.01 -15.14 6.89
N GLN A 117 6.16 -16.18 6.87
CA GLN A 117 5.15 -16.36 5.83
C GLN A 117 4.12 -15.23 5.84
N VAL A 118 3.61 -14.87 7.02
CA VAL A 118 2.61 -13.80 7.13
C VAL A 118 3.19 -12.44 6.77
N ALA A 119 4.42 -12.14 7.19
CA ALA A 119 5.08 -10.90 6.80
C ALA A 119 5.25 -10.79 5.27
N LYS A 120 5.56 -11.89 4.59
CA LYS A 120 5.64 -11.97 3.13
C LYS A 120 4.26 -11.76 2.50
N GLU A 121 3.24 -12.49 2.96
CA GLU A 121 1.85 -12.38 2.48
C GLU A 121 1.32 -10.93 2.55
N ILE A 122 1.49 -10.28 3.71
CA ILE A 122 1.04 -8.89 3.91
C ILE A 122 1.72 -7.95 2.91
N ARG A 123 3.05 -8.05 2.75
CA ARG A 123 3.80 -7.22 1.79
C ARG A 123 3.35 -7.43 0.34
N GLU A 124 3.08 -8.67 -0.05
CA GLU A 124 2.59 -8.99 -1.40
C GLU A 124 1.20 -8.38 -1.64
N ILE A 125 0.30 -8.47 -0.65
CA ILE A 125 -1.02 -7.85 -0.71
C ILE A 125 -0.90 -6.33 -0.81
N GLU A 126 -0.10 -5.70 0.05
CA GLU A 126 0.15 -4.25 0.05
C GLU A 126 0.66 -3.77 -1.31
N ASN A 127 1.69 -4.43 -1.84
CA ASN A 127 2.29 -4.06 -3.12
C ASN A 127 1.28 -4.19 -4.26
N LYS A 128 0.56 -5.32 -4.34
CA LYS A 128 -0.46 -5.54 -5.36
C LYS A 128 -1.56 -4.49 -5.28
N LYS A 129 -2.09 -4.24 -4.08
CA LYS A 129 -3.17 -3.27 -3.88
C LYS A 129 -2.72 -1.84 -4.16
N ARG A 130 -1.50 -1.49 -3.77
CA ARG A 130 -0.90 -0.19 -4.11
C ARG A 130 -0.80 0.01 -5.62
N GLN A 131 -0.36 -1.01 -6.36
CA GLN A 131 -0.29 -0.94 -7.84
C GLN A 131 -1.68 -0.76 -8.47
N GLU A 132 -2.69 -1.51 -8.02
CA GLU A 132 -4.07 -1.38 -8.49
C GLU A 132 -4.61 0.04 -8.23
N ILE A 133 -4.40 0.58 -7.04
CA ILE A 133 -4.82 1.92 -6.64
C ILE A 133 -4.12 2.99 -7.48
N MET A 134 -2.79 2.87 -7.66
CA MET A 134 -2.04 3.82 -8.48
C MET A 134 -2.44 3.78 -9.96
N ALA A 135 -2.82 2.62 -10.48
CA ALA A 135 -3.36 2.51 -11.83
C ALA A 135 -4.69 3.28 -11.98
N ASP A 136 -5.61 3.14 -11.01
CA ASP A 136 -6.87 3.90 -10.99
C ASP A 136 -6.62 5.41 -10.91
N ILE A 137 -5.73 5.83 -10.02
CA ILE A 137 -5.36 7.25 -9.84
C ILE A 137 -4.77 7.81 -11.14
N ASN A 138 -3.81 7.13 -11.75
CA ASN A 138 -3.18 7.56 -12.98
C ASN A 138 -4.17 7.65 -14.15
N ALA A 139 -5.14 6.73 -14.23
CA ALA A 139 -6.20 6.77 -15.23
C ALA A 139 -7.08 8.03 -15.05
N GLU A 140 -7.47 8.36 -13.81
CA GLU A 140 -8.26 9.55 -13.54
C GLU A 140 -7.47 10.84 -13.74
N VAL A 141 -6.20 10.90 -13.33
CA VAL A 141 -5.32 12.04 -13.60
C VAL A 141 -5.24 12.33 -15.10
N ARG A 142 -5.04 11.31 -15.93
CA ARG A 142 -5.02 11.48 -17.40
C ARG A 142 -6.35 12.01 -17.92
N ARG A 143 -7.48 11.52 -17.41
CA ARG A 143 -8.81 11.98 -17.80
C ARG A 143 -9.01 13.45 -17.44
N ARG A 144 -8.67 13.87 -16.22
CA ARG A 144 -8.78 15.27 -15.79
C ARG A 144 -7.83 16.18 -16.56
N ALA A 145 -6.59 15.74 -16.79
CA ALA A 145 -5.63 16.46 -17.63
C ALA A 145 -6.21 16.77 -19.03
N ALA A 146 -6.79 15.77 -19.68
CA ALA A 146 -7.42 15.95 -20.99
C ALA A 146 -8.61 16.93 -20.94
N VAL A 147 -9.49 16.83 -19.94
CA VAL A 147 -10.64 17.74 -19.77
C VAL A 147 -10.17 19.19 -19.55
N ARG A 148 -9.10 19.39 -18.78
CA ARG A 148 -8.50 20.70 -18.48
C ARG A 148 -7.58 21.19 -19.60
N GLY A 149 -7.30 20.35 -20.60
CA GLY A 149 -6.40 20.65 -21.71
C GLY A 149 -4.93 20.76 -21.31
N PHE A 150 -4.49 20.06 -20.28
CA PHE A 150 -3.10 19.96 -19.89
C PHE A 150 -2.36 18.92 -20.73
N ASN A 151 -1.15 19.26 -21.21
CA ASN A 151 -0.26 18.37 -21.94
C ASN A 151 0.65 17.59 -20.99
N PHE A 152 1.00 18.20 -19.85
CA PHE A 152 1.84 17.62 -18.81
C PHE A 152 1.19 17.77 -17.44
N ILE A 153 1.38 16.77 -16.59
CA ILE A 153 1.02 16.83 -15.17
C ILE A 153 2.26 16.51 -14.34
N ILE A 154 2.56 17.37 -13.38
CA ILE A 154 3.68 17.20 -12.45
C ILE A 154 3.12 16.83 -11.08
N ASP A 155 3.68 15.76 -10.47
CA ASP A 155 3.39 15.42 -9.09
C ASP A 155 4.06 16.41 -8.14
N ARG A 156 3.26 17.18 -7.39
CA ARG A 156 3.74 18.13 -6.40
C ARG A 156 4.05 17.51 -5.03
N SER A 157 3.66 16.26 -4.79
CA SER A 157 3.96 15.54 -3.55
C SER A 157 5.41 15.06 -3.48
N GLY A 158 6.11 15.04 -4.62
CA GLY A 158 7.49 14.57 -4.73
C GLY A 158 8.46 15.42 -3.89
N LYS A 159 9.41 14.73 -3.25
CA LYS A 159 10.48 15.37 -2.47
C LYS A 159 11.85 15.04 -3.06
N THR A 160 12.76 15.97 -2.94
CA THR A 160 14.19 15.77 -3.25
C THR A 160 14.84 14.86 -2.21
N LEU A 161 16.06 14.38 -2.49
CA LEU A 161 16.85 13.58 -1.53
C LEU A 161 17.04 14.28 -0.17
N ASN A 162 17.02 15.62 -0.16
CA ASN A 162 17.15 16.42 1.07
C ASN A 162 15.79 16.71 1.74
N GLY A 163 14.71 16.05 1.32
CA GLY A 163 13.37 16.19 1.90
C GLY A 163 12.62 17.46 1.51
N GLN A 164 13.19 18.31 0.62
CA GLN A 164 12.53 19.51 0.13
C GLN A 164 11.50 19.17 -0.96
N PRO A 165 10.39 19.94 -1.10
CA PRO A 165 9.46 19.76 -2.19
C PRO A 165 10.18 19.84 -3.55
N ALA A 166 9.89 18.90 -4.44
CA ALA A 166 10.43 18.91 -5.79
C ALA A 166 9.85 20.07 -6.63
N LEU A 167 8.59 20.44 -6.35
CA LEU A 167 7.91 21.59 -6.93
C LEU A 167 7.65 22.63 -5.83
N ILE A 168 8.34 23.77 -5.88
CA ILE A 168 8.30 24.80 -4.83
C ILE A 168 7.08 25.72 -5.01
N ILE A 169 6.74 26.06 -6.26
CA ILE A 169 5.65 26.96 -6.61
C ILE A 169 4.79 26.31 -7.69
N SER A 170 3.50 26.32 -7.49
CA SER A 170 2.48 25.90 -8.46
C SER A 170 1.27 26.81 -8.32
N PRO A 171 0.76 27.40 -9.42
CA PRO A 171 -0.50 28.13 -9.40
C PRO A 171 -1.67 27.20 -9.03
N ASP A 172 -2.58 27.67 -8.17
CA ASP A 172 -3.72 26.86 -7.69
C ASP A 172 -4.72 26.52 -8.80
N ASP A 173 -4.86 27.39 -9.81
CA ASP A 173 -5.74 27.15 -10.97
C ASP A 173 -5.29 26.00 -11.87
N ARG A 174 -4.05 25.52 -11.70
CA ARG A 174 -3.45 24.39 -12.42
C ARG A 174 -3.43 23.09 -11.62
N ASP A 175 -3.88 23.11 -10.37
CA ASP A 175 -3.95 21.93 -9.52
C ASP A 175 -5.27 21.16 -9.73
N ILE A 176 -5.16 19.91 -10.15
CA ILE A 176 -6.31 19.01 -10.39
C ILE A 176 -6.57 18.04 -9.22
N THR A 177 -5.83 18.15 -8.12
CA THR A 177 -5.88 17.20 -7.00
C THR A 177 -7.31 17.00 -6.46
N ALA A 178 -8.01 18.09 -6.18
CA ALA A 178 -9.38 18.02 -5.62
C ALA A 178 -10.39 17.42 -6.61
N GLU A 179 -10.22 17.68 -7.91
CA GLU A 179 -11.07 17.12 -8.95
C GLU A 179 -10.87 15.60 -9.06
N VAL A 180 -9.61 15.14 -9.07
CA VAL A 180 -9.25 13.72 -9.12
C VAL A 180 -9.83 12.98 -7.90
N ILE A 181 -9.64 13.50 -6.69
CA ILE A 181 -10.18 12.89 -5.46
C ILE A 181 -11.71 12.77 -5.53
N ARG A 182 -12.39 13.84 -5.94
CA ARG A 182 -13.84 13.84 -6.05
C ARG A 182 -14.35 12.76 -7.01
N GLU A 183 -13.77 12.66 -8.20
CA GLU A 183 -14.23 11.71 -9.22
C GLU A 183 -13.95 10.26 -8.84
N LEU A 184 -12.77 9.97 -8.28
CA LEU A 184 -12.43 8.65 -7.77
C LEU A 184 -13.41 8.19 -6.68
N ASN A 185 -13.85 9.10 -5.82
CA ASN A 185 -14.77 8.79 -4.73
C ASN A 185 -16.25 8.80 -5.15
N CYS A 186 -16.65 9.61 -6.15
CA CYS A 186 -18.01 9.59 -6.71
C CYS A 186 -18.35 8.28 -7.41
N THR A 187 -17.39 7.65 -8.09
CA THR A 187 -17.57 6.37 -8.78
C THR A 187 -17.92 5.23 -7.80
N ALA A 188 -17.47 5.34 -6.54
CA ALA A 188 -17.81 4.39 -5.48
C ALA A 188 -19.29 4.47 -5.08
N SER A 189 -19.82 5.69 -4.95
CA SER A 189 -21.21 5.92 -4.53
C SER A 189 -22.21 5.34 -5.55
N LYS A 190 -21.91 5.46 -6.84
CA LYS A 190 -22.76 4.92 -7.93
C LYS A 190 -22.78 3.38 -7.92
N LYS A 191 -21.62 2.72 -7.80
CA LYS A 191 -21.54 1.25 -7.75
C LYS A 191 -22.20 0.65 -6.51
N THR A 192 -22.27 1.39 -5.41
CA THR A 192 -22.93 0.93 -4.18
C THR A 192 -24.45 1.02 -4.30
N GLN A 193 -24.97 1.97 -5.07
CA GLN A 193 -26.41 2.10 -5.32
C GLN A 193 -26.93 1.04 -6.32
N GLU A 194 -26.17 0.74 -7.38
CA GLU A 194 -26.51 -0.31 -8.36
C GLU A 194 -26.53 -1.73 -7.77
N LYS A 195 -25.77 -2.00 -6.71
CA LYS A 195 -25.78 -3.31 -6.01
C LYS A 195 -26.91 -3.48 -4.98
N LYS A 196 -27.69 -2.43 -4.71
CA LYS A 196 -28.82 -2.45 -3.76
C LYS A 196 -30.19 -2.48 -4.46
N GLN A 197 -30.21 -2.44 -5.78
CA GLN A 197 -31.35 -2.71 -6.63
C GLN A 197 -31.26 -4.13 -7.21
#